data_f588e91693ccab8ae3d00af89778ce02
#
_entry.id   f588e91693ccab8ae3d00af89778ce02
#
_cell.length_a   1.000
_cell.length_b   1.000
_cell.length_c   1.000
_cell.angle_alpha   90.00
_cell.angle_beta   90.00
_cell.angle_gamma   90.00
#
_symmetry.space_group_name_H-M   'P 1'
#
loop_
_entity.id
_entity.type
_entity.pdbx_description
1 polymer ?
#
loop_
_entity_poly.entity_id
_entity_poly.type
_entity_poly.pdbx_seq_one_letter_code
_entity_poly.pdbx_strand_id
1 'polypeptide(L)'
;HMADKKAQLIIEGAAPVELPVLSGTVGPDVIDVRSLTATGNFTFDPGFMSTASCESKITYIDGDKGVLLHRGYPIEQLAEKADYLETCYLLLNGELPNEEQKAQFVSTIKNHTMVHEQLKTFFNGFRRDAHPMAIMCGVVGALSAFYHDSLDIKNPQHRDISAMRLVAKMPTIAAMVYKYSKGEPMMYPRNDLNYAENFLHMMFNTPCETKPISPVLAKAMDRIFILHADHEQNASTSTVRLAGSSGANPFACI
;
A
#
# COMPACT_ATOMS: atom_id res chain seq x y z
N HIS A 1 23.96 -9.40 3.51
CA HIS A 1 24.58 -8.75 4.69
C HIS A 1 25.45 -9.77 5.39
N MET A 2 26.78 -9.65 5.29
CA MET A 2 27.69 -10.44 6.13
C MET A 2 27.65 -9.81 7.53
N ALA A 3 27.29 -10.61 8.53
CA ALA A 3 27.34 -10.20 9.92
C ALA A 3 28.78 -10.31 10.42
N ASP A 4 29.54 -9.23 10.32
CA ASP A 4 30.90 -9.16 10.89
C ASP A 4 30.88 -8.98 12.40
N LYS A 5 29.75 -8.58 12.96
CA LYS A 5 29.54 -8.40 14.42
C LYS A 5 28.71 -9.54 14.98
N LYS A 6 29.02 -9.91 16.21
CA LYS A 6 28.29 -10.91 16.98
C LYS A 6 27.89 -10.34 18.33
N ALA A 7 26.70 -10.69 18.78
CA ALA A 7 26.27 -10.51 20.16
C ALA A 7 26.38 -11.84 20.90
N GLN A 8 26.54 -11.80 22.22
CA GLN A 8 26.48 -12.99 23.06
C GLN A 8 25.33 -12.84 24.06
N LEU A 9 24.50 -13.87 24.14
CA LEU A 9 23.53 -14.01 25.21
C LEU A 9 24.07 -14.98 26.25
N ILE A 10 24.14 -14.50 27.48
CA ILE A 10 24.62 -15.29 28.62
C ILE A 10 23.44 -15.54 29.55
N ILE A 11 23.10 -16.81 29.76
CA ILE A 11 22.06 -17.23 30.68
C ILE A 11 22.80 -18.04 31.80
N GLU A 12 22.52 -17.71 33.06
CA GLU A 12 23.13 -18.39 34.20
C GLU A 12 22.89 -19.91 34.11
N GLY A 13 23.95 -20.68 34.25
CA GLY A 13 23.92 -22.14 34.19
C GLY A 13 23.91 -22.75 32.79
N ALA A 14 24.01 -21.94 31.72
CA ALA A 14 24.05 -22.39 30.34
C ALA A 14 25.29 -21.87 29.60
N ALA A 15 25.67 -22.54 28.51
CA ALA A 15 26.73 -22.05 27.63
C ALA A 15 26.29 -20.76 26.93
N PRO A 16 27.22 -19.79 26.72
CA PRO A 16 26.92 -18.59 25.95
C PRO A 16 26.42 -18.90 24.53
N VAL A 17 25.41 -18.17 24.06
CA VAL A 17 24.87 -18.29 22.72
C VAL A 17 25.36 -17.12 21.88
N GLU A 18 26.04 -17.40 20.79
CA GLU A 18 26.39 -16.37 19.79
C GLU A 18 25.21 -16.09 18.86
N LEU A 19 24.93 -14.81 18.69
CA LEU A 19 23.84 -14.32 17.83
C LEU A 19 24.40 -13.36 16.78
N PRO A 20 24.06 -13.52 15.49
CA PRO A 20 24.48 -12.57 14.46
C PRO A 20 23.90 -11.18 14.70
N VAL A 21 24.69 -10.14 14.42
CA VAL A 21 24.22 -8.76 14.36
C VAL A 21 24.10 -8.35 12.90
N LEU A 22 22.90 -7.98 12.47
CA LEU A 22 22.62 -7.57 11.12
C LEU A 22 22.56 -6.04 11.05
N SER A 23 23.21 -5.47 10.04
CA SER A 23 23.22 -4.04 9.79
C SER A 23 22.50 -3.74 8.48
N GLY A 24 21.51 -2.84 8.51
CA GLY A 24 20.87 -2.33 7.32
C GLY A 24 21.68 -1.23 6.62
N THR A 25 21.23 -0.78 5.45
CA THR A 25 21.81 0.39 4.79
C THR A 25 21.57 1.66 5.60
N VAL A 26 20.43 1.73 6.25
CA VAL A 26 20.01 2.79 7.18
C VAL A 26 19.28 2.16 8.36
N GLY A 27 19.23 2.87 9.47
CA GLY A 27 18.58 2.41 10.70
C GLY A 27 19.53 1.71 11.68
N PRO A 28 19.03 1.24 12.82
CA PRO A 28 19.83 0.58 13.86
C PRO A 28 20.26 -0.82 13.45
N ASP A 29 21.35 -1.30 14.06
CA ASP A 29 21.72 -2.71 14.00
C ASP A 29 20.66 -3.56 14.72
N VAL A 30 20.44 -4.78 14.26
CA VAL A 30 19.53 -5.74 14.89
C VAL A 30 20.23 -7.04 15.25
N ILE A 31 19.82 -7.66 16.36
CA ILE A 31 20.34 -8.95 16.79
C ILE A 31 19.42 -10.04 16.26
N ASP A 32 19.95 -10.96 15.48
CA ASP A 32 19.19 -12.09 14.94
C ASP A 32 19.01 -13.17 16.00
N VAL A 33 17.80 -13.25 16.56
CA VAL A 33 17.47 -14.20 17.65
C VAL A 33 16.87 -15.52 17.16
N ARG A 34 16.79 -15.77 15.84
CA ARG A 34 16.13 -16.97 15.29
C ARG A 34 16.73 -18.29 15.79
N SER A 35 18.04 -18.32 16.04
CA SER A 35 18.72 -19.51 16.57
C SER A 35 18.46 -19.78 18.06
N LEU A 36 17.88 -18.82 18.77
CA LEU A 36 17.64 -18.93 20.21
C LEU A 36 16.65 -20.08 20.56
N THR A 37 15.74 -20.39 19.66
CA THR A 37 14.77 -21.48 19.84
C THR A 37 15.43 -22.84 20.05
N ALA A 38 16.63 -23.06 19.48
CA ALA A 38 17.37 -24.30 19.67
C ALA A 38 17.84 -24.52 21.13
N THR A 39 17.89 -23.46 21.92
CA THR A 39 18.25 -23.52 23.35
C THR A 39 17.04 -23.72 24.26
N GLY A 40 15.83 -23.75 23.73
CA GLY A 40 14.58 -23.80 24.47
C GLY A 40 14.13 -22.45 25.05
N ASN A 41 14.82 -21.35 24.71
CA ASN A 41 14.49 -20.01 25.19
C ASN A 41 13.83 -19.19 24.08
N PHE A 42 12.97 -18.26 24.47
CA PHE A 42 12.26 -17.32 23.60
C PHE A 42 12.41 -15.90 24.13
N THR A 43 12.34 -14.93 23.24
CA THR A 43 12.24 -13.51 23.62
C THR A 43 10.80 -13.15 23.96
N PHE A 44 10.62 -12.17 24.84
CA PHE A 44 9.31 -11.63 25.17
C PHE A 44 9.29 -10.13 24.93
N ASP A 45 8.58 -9.71 23.89
CA ASP A 45 8.38 -8.31 23.51
C ASP A 45 7.01 -8.20 22.80
N PRO A 46 5.88 -8.19 23.55
CA PRO A 46 4.54 -8.27 22.98
C PRO A 46 4.16 -7.07 22.10
N GLY A 47 4.80 -5.94 22.29
CA GLY A 47 4.57 -4.72 21.52
C GLY A 47 5.55 -4.48 20.38
N PHE A 48 6.49 -5.39 20.15
CA PHE A 48 7.59 -5.21 19.18
C PHE A 48 8.37 -3.91 19.36
N MET A 49 8.48 -3.44 20.62
CA MET A 49 9.14 -2.16 20.93
C MET A 49 10.66 -2.20 20.69
N SER A 50 11.26 -3.38 20.80
CA SER A 50 12.70 -3.61 20.62
C SER A 50 12.97 -4.75 19.64
N THR A 51 11.97 -5.20 18.89
CA THR A 51 12.08 -6.35 17.99
C THR A 51 11.76 -5.95 16.57
N ALA A 52 12.74 -6.11 15.68
CA ALA A 52 12.52 -5.99 14.25
C ALA A 52 11.73 -7.20 13.73
N SER A 53 10.52 -6.99 13.24
CA SER A 53 9.63 -8.07 12.78
C SER A 53 9.92 -8.54 11.37
N CYS A 54 10.59 -7.73 10.55
CA CYS A 54 10.97 -8.06 9.17
C CYS A 54 12.09 -7.16 8.65
N GLU A 55 12.66 -7.57 7.54
CA GLU A 55 13.53 -6.74 6.70
C GLU A 55 12.71 -6.11 5.58
N SER A 56 12.92 -4.83 5.30
CA SER A 56 12.30 -4.10 4.19
C SER A 56 13.33 -3.29 3.42
N LYS A 57 13.14 -3.18 2.11
CA LYS A 57 13.93 -2.32 1.21
C LYS A 57 13.09 -1.17 0.66
N ILE A 58 11.90 -0.95 1.20
CA ILE A 58 10.92 -0.02 0.62
C ILE A 58 11.01 1.34 1.28
N THR A 59 10.68 1.43 2.54
CA THR A 59 10.53 2.71 3.24
C THR A 59 11.37 2.76 4.50
N TYR A 60 11.97 3.91 4.76
CA TYR A 60 12.65 4.24 6.00
C TYR A 60 12.07 5.51 6.59
N ILE A 61 11.78 5.49 7.88
CA ILE A 61 11.30 6.65 8.64
C ILE A 61 12.20 6.85 9.86
N ASP A 62 12.59 8.10 10.06
CA ASP A 62 13.19 8.59 11.30
C ASP A 62 12.35 9.79 11.76
N GLY A 63 11.43 9.52 12.70
CA GLY A 63 10.49 10.53 13.18
C GLY A 63 11.18 11.64 13.96
N ASP A 64 12.26 11.34 14.66
CA ASP A 64 13.01 12.32 15.44
C ASP A 64 13.73 13.33 14.54
N LYS A 65 14.23 12.86 13.39
CA LYS A 65 14.91 13.70 12.41
C LYS A 65 13.98 14.24 11.31
N GLY A 66 12.73 13.80 11.27
CA GLY A 66 11.78 14.17 10.22
C GLY A 66 12.19 13.65 8.84
N VAL A 67 12.73 12.42 8.76
CA VAL A 67 13.19 11.80 7.52
C VAL A 67 12.22 10.72 7.09
N LEU A 68 11.77 10.79 5.83
CA LEU A 68 11.00 9.74 5.16
C LEU A 68 11.63 9.48 3.79
N LEU A 69 12.04 8.23 3.56
CA LEU A 69 12.62 7.79 2.30
C LEU A 69 11.79 6.66 1.69
N HIS A 70 11.49 6.76 0.39
CA HIS A 70 10.93 5.67 -0.42
C HIS A 70 12.01 5.14 -1.36
N ARG A 71 12.44 3.90 -1.17
CA ARG A 71 13.53 3.30 -1.97
C ARG A 71 14.78 4.17 -2.00
N GLY A 72 15.03 4.94 -0.94
CA GLY A 72 16.15 5.88 -0.82
C GLY A 72 15.85 7.30 -1.33
N TYR A 73 14.74 7.54 -1.98
CA TYR A 73 14.33 8.88 -2.43
C TYR A 73 13.65 9.65 -1.30
N PRO A 74 14.11 10.86 -0.96
CA PRO A 74 13.45 11.71 0.02
C PRO A 74 12.02 12.08 -0.40
N ILE A 75 11.11 12.07 0.56
CA ILE A 75 9.70 12.39 0.29
C ILE A 75 9.51 13.78 -0.30
N GLU A 76 10.34 14.75 0.09
CA GLU A 76 10.32 16.11 -0.43
C GLU A 76 10.56 16.15 -1.95
N GLN A 77 11.53 15.37 -2.43
CA GLN A 77 11.82 15.28 -3.85
C GLN A 77 10.69 14.63 -4.64
N LEU A 78 10.10 13.57 -4.10
CA LEU A 78 8.95 12.90 -4.73
C LEU A 78 7.75 13.84 -4.80
N ALA A 79 7.44 14.55 -3.71
CA ALA A 79 6.33 15.49 -3.66
C ALA A 79 6.50 16.69 -4.62
N GLU A 80 7.73 17.13 -4.86
CA GLU A 80 8.00 18.26 -5.75
C GLU A 80 8.10 17.85 -7.22
N LYS A 81 8.75 16.72 -7.52
CA LYS A 81 9.24 16.38 -8.86
C LYS A 81 8.56 15.17 -9.49
N ALA A 82 7.93 14.29 -8.69
CA ALA A 82 7.24 13.13 -9.17
C ALA A 82 5.72 13.31 -9.10
N ASP A 83 4.98 12.44 -9.78
CA ASP A 83 3.56 12.24 -9.57
C ASP A 83 3.29 10.97 -8.75
N TYR A 84 2.03 10.77 -8.35
CA TYR A 84 1.67 9.63 -7.52
C TYR A 84 1.92 8.29 -8.22
N LEU A 85 1.63 8.16 -9.51
CA LEU A 85 1.86 6.90 -10.24
C LEU A 85 3.35 6.58 -10.40
N GLU A 86 4.21 7.59 -10.55
CA GLU A 86 5.67 7.38 -10.49
C GLU A 86 6.10 6.87 -9.12
N THR A 87 5.51 7.39 -8.05
CA THR A 87 5.76 6.92 -6.68
C THR A 87 5.27 5.50 -6.48
N CYS A 88 4.08 5.14 -6.98
CA CYS A 88 3.59 3.77 -6.97
C CYS A 88 4.55 2.82 -7.71
N TYR A 89 5.01 3.22 -8.88
CA TYR A 89 5.98 2.44 -9.66
C TYR A 89 7.28 2.23 -8.88
N LEU A 90 7.81 3.28 -8.27
CA LEU A 90 9.01 3.23 -7.43
C LEU A 90 8.86 2.22 -6.30
N LEU A 91 7.77 2.29 -5.55
CA LEU A 91 7.52 1.39 -4.42
C LEU A 91 7.39 -0.07 -4.85
N LEU A 92 6.72 -0.33 -5.97
CA LEU A 92 6.50 -1.67 -6.49
C LEU A 92 7.75 -2.27 -7.16
N ASN A 93 8.51 -1.47 -7.90
CA ASN A 93 9.59 -1.94 -8.77
C ASN A 93 11.00 -1.60 -8.28
N GLY A 94 11.16 -0.75 -7.28
CA GLY A 94 12.44 -0.45 -6.63
C GLY A 94 13.22 0.71 -7.21
N GLU A 95 12.82 1.25 -8.38
CA GLU A 95 13.44 2.42 -9.02
C GLU A 95 12.35 3.25 -9.72
N LEU A 96 12.63 4.53 -9.93
CA LEU A 96 11.74 5.39 -10.71
C LEU A 96 11.65 4.91 -12.17
N PRO A 97 10.48 5.03 -12.81
CA PRO A 97 10.33 4.61 -14.19
C PRO A 97 11.05 5.57 -15.16
N ASN A 98 11.60 5.02 -16.23
CA ASN A 98 11.92 5.83 -17.41
C ASN A 98 10.61 6.21 -18.15
N GLU A 99 10.71 7.01 -19.22
CA GLU A 99 9.53 7.51 -19.93
C GLU A 99 8.66 6.40 -20.53
N GLU A 100 9.28 5.37 -21.10
CA GLU A 100 8.57 4.22 -21.68
C GLU A 100 7.86 3.40 -20.59
N GLN A 101 8.57 3.09 -19.51
CA GLN A 101 8.01 2.37 -18.36
C GLN A 101 6.86 3.14 -17.72
N LYS A 102 7.00 4.47 -17.58
CA LYS A 102 5.96 5.35 -17.07
C LYS A 102 4.72 5.32 -17.97
N ALA A 103 4.92 5.48 -19.27
CA ALA A 103 3.80 5.47 -20.23
C ALA A 103 3.04 4.14 -20.19
N GLN A 104 3.74 3.02 -20.14
CA GLN A 104 3.12 1.69 -20.03
C GLN A 104 2.39 1.51 -18.70
N PHE A 105 2.99 1.91 -17.57
CA PHE A 105 2.38 1.82 -16.24
C PHE A 105 1.11 2.67 -16.16
N VAL A 106 1.16 3.92 -16.59
CA VAL A 106 0.01 4.84 -16.62
C VAL A 106 -1.11 4.28 -17.49
N SER A 107 -0.77 3.75 -18.68
CA SER A 107 -1.75 3.10 -19.57
C SER A 107 -2.42 1.90 -18.90
N THR A 108 -1.65 1.05 -18.24
CA THR A 108 -2.19 -0.12 -17.52
C THR A 108 -3.15 0.33 -16.40
N ILE A 109 -2.77 1.32 -15.59
CA ILE A 109 -3.63 1.86 -14.55
C ILE A 109 -4.93 2.43 -15.13
N LYS A 110 -4.83 3.28 -16.15
CA LYS A 110 -6.00 3.89 -16.80
C LYS A 110 -7.00 2.87 -17.34
N ASN A 111 -6.51 1.76 -17.86
CA ASN A 111 -7.34 0.69 -18.40
C ASN A 111 -7.99 -0.23 -17.35
N HIS A 112 -7.66 -0.03 -16.06
CA HIS A 112 -8.18 -0.85 -14.96
C HIS A 112 -8.95 -0.04 -13.90
N THR A 113 -9.25 1.22 -14.16
CA THR A 113 -9.93 2.10 -13.19
C THR A 113 -11.42 1.79 -13.01
N MET A 114 -12.08 1.28 -14.04
CA MET A 114 -13.50 0.96 -13.98
C MET A 114 -13.73 -0.33 -13.18
N VAL A 115 -14.71 -0.32 -12.30
CA VAL A 115 -15.14 -1.51 -11.56
C VAL A 115 -16.29 -2.21 -12.31
N HIS A 116 -16.50 -3.49 -12.03
CA HIS A 116 -17.61 -4.24 -12.60
C HIS A 116 -18.95 -3.59 -12.25
N GLU A 117 -19.84 -3.45 -13.21
CA GLU A 117 -21.12 -2.74 -13.03
C GLU A 117 -21.99 -3.34 -11.91
N GLN A 118 -21.96 -4.67 -11.74
CA GLN A 118 -22.69 -5.34 -10.66
C GLN A 118 -22.22 -4.93 -9.27
N LEU A 119 -21.00 -4.40 -9.11
CA LEU A 119 -20.50 -3.94 -7.83
C LEU A 119 -21.39 -2.84 -7.22
N LYS A 120 -22.05 -2.04 -8.06
CA LYS A 120 -23.03 -1.03 -7.61
C LYS A 120 -24.16 -1.63 -6.79
N THR A 121 -24.61 -2.83 -7.14
CA THR A 121 -25.67 -3.52 -6.41
C THR A 121 -25.25 -3.88 -5.00
N PHE A 122 -23.97 -4.15 -4.79
CA PHE A 122 -23.42 -4.46 -3.47
C PHE A 122 -23.60 -3.29 -2.47
N PHE A 123 -23.54 -2.06 -2.94
CA PHE A 123 -23.75 -0.86 -2.11
C PHE A 123 -25.16 -0.81 -1.51
N ASN A 124 -26.15 -1.37 -2.16
CA ASN A 124 -27.54 -1.37 -1.68
C ASN A 124 -27.72 -2.12 -0.37
N GLY A 125 -26.76 -2.95 0.02
CA GLY A 125 -26.76 -3.66 1.30
C GLY A 125 -26.29 -2.81 2.49
N PHE A 126 -25.75 -1.62 2.24
CA PHE A 126 -25.27 -0.72 3.29
C PHE A 126 -26.27 0.39 3.58
N ARG A 127 -26.30 0.84 4.83
CA ARG A 127 -26.98 2.08 5.18
C ARG A 127 -26.22 3.27 4.60
N ARG A 128 -26.94 4.31 4.17
CA ARG A 128 -26.32 5.51 3.58
C ARG A 128 -25.51 6.33 4.59
N ASP A 129 -25.80 6.20 5.86
CA ASP A 129 -25.07 6.82 6.99
C ASP A 129 -23.94 5.93 7.54
N ALA A 130 -23.65 4.81 6.90
CA ALA A 130 -22.55 3.95 7.30
C ALA A 130 -21.19 4.66 7.14
N HIS A 131 -20.25 4.33 8.03
CA HIS A 131 -18.91 4.89 7.97
C HIS A 131 -18.24 4.52 6.63
N PRO A 132 -17.64 5.47 5.90
CA PRO A 132 -17.06 5.22 4.58
C PRO A 132 -16.05 4.05 4.57
N MET A 133 -15.24 3.93 5.60
CA MET A 133 -14.25 2.85 5.68
C MET A 133 -14.87 1.47 5.84
N ALA A 134 -16.00 1.37 6.55
CA ALA A 134 -16.73 0.11 6.66
C ALA A 134 -17.25 -0.37 5.29
N ILE A 135 -17.77 0.56 4.49
CA ILE A 135 -18.21 0.27 3.13
C ILE A 135 -17.01 -0.12 2.26
N MET A 136 -15.91 0.63 2.33
CA MET A 136 -14.71 0.33 1.55
C MET A 136 -14.15 -1.05 1.86
N CYS A 137 -14.05 -1.43 3.12
CA CYS A 137 -13.64 -2.78 3.53
C CYS A 137 -14.49 -3.86 2.86
N GLY A 138 -15.82 -3.72 2.92
CA GLY A 138 -16.73 -4.67 2.30
C GLY A 138 -16.59 -4.73 0.78
N VAL A 139 -16.51 -3.58 0.13
CA VAL A 139 -16.42 -3.47 -1.33
C VAL A 139 -15.09 -4.01 -1.85
N VAL A 140 -13.97 -3.69 -1.23
CA VAL A 140 -12.65 -4.19 -1.64
C VAL A 140 -12.58 -5.71 -1.47
N GLY A 141 -13.08 -6.25 -0.37
CA GLY A 141 -13.21 -7.71 -0.20
C GLY A 141 -14.07 -8.37 -1.26
N ALA A 142 -15.17 -7.73 -1.65
CA ALA A 142 -16.07 -8.20 -2.70
C ALA A 142 -15.41 -8.29 -4.09
N LEU A 143 -14.31 -7.55 -4.36
CA LEU A 143 -13.56 -7.66 -5.60
C LEU A 143 -13.06 -9.09 -5.85
N SER A 144 -12.83 -9.87 -4.81
CA SER A 144 -12.48 -11.29 -4.94
C SER A 144 -13.48 -12.09 -5.78
N ALA A 145 -14.75 -11.71 -5.76
CA ALA A 145 -15.81 -12.36 -6.53
C ALA A 145 -15.84 -11.96 -8.01
N PHE A 146 -15.05 -10.98 -8.43
CA PHE A 146 -15.02 -10.48 -9.81
C PHE A 146 -13.70 -10.76 -10.55
N TYR A 147 -12.61 -11.11 -9.84
CA TYR A 147 -11.26 -11.26 -10.42
C TYR A 147 -10.64 -12.61 -10.05
N HIS A 148 -11.29 -13.70 -10.43
CA HIS A 148 -10.86 -15.07 -10.14
C HIS A 148 -9.53 -15.44 -10.80
N ASP A 149 -9.09 -14.68 -11.80
CA ASP A 149 -7.84 -14.86 -12.54
C ASP A 149 -6.60 -14.31 -11.82
N SER A 150 -6.74 -13.69 -10.65
CA SER A 150 -5.65 -13.02 -9.95
C SER A 150 -5.66 -13.22 -8.42
N LEU A 151 -6.16 -14.36 -7.95
CA LEU A 151 -6.33 -14.62 -6.52
C LEU A 151 -5.18 -15.41 -5.89
N ASP A 152 -4.32 -16.04 -6.68
CA ASP A 152 -3.19 -16.84 -6.16
C ASP A 152 -2.00 -15.96 -5.82
N ILE A 153 -1.78 -15.72 -4.52
CA ILE A 153 -0.65 -14.92 -4.03
C ILE A 153 0.72 -15.58 -4.25
N LYS A 154 0.77 -16.88 -4.56
CA LYS A 154 2.03 -17.56 -4.89
C LYS A 154 2.46 -17.32 -6.33
N ASN A 155 1.54 -16.96 -7.20
CA ASN A 155 1.81 -16.62 -8.60
C ASN A 155 2.23 -15.14 -8.71
N PRO A 156 3.47 -14.83 -9.18
CA PRO A 156 3.94 -13.46 -9.31
C PRO A 156 3.06 -12.59 -10.22
N GLN A 157 2.58 -13.14 -11.35
CA GLN A 157 1.72 -12.40 -12.28
C GLN A 157 0.37 -12.06 -11.64
N HIS A 158 -0.18 -12.95 -10.81
CA HIS A 158 -1.41 -12.65 -10.05
C HIS A 158 -1.18 -11.54 -9.04
N ARG A 159 -0.04 -11.53 -8.34
CA ARG A 159 0.31 -10.43 -7.42
C ARG A 159 0.42 -9.09 -8.15
N ASP A 160 1.12 -9.09 -9.29
CA ASP A 160 1.35 -7.87 -10.06
C ASP A 160 0.03 -7.28 -10.58
N ILE A 161 -0.80 -8.09 -11.22
CA ILE A 161 -2.10 -7.59 -11.73
C ILE A 161 -3.06 -7.21 -10.61
N SER A 162 -3.05 -7.90 -9.47
CA SER A 162 -3.85 -7.54 -8.32
C SER A 162 -3.42 -6.20 -7.72
N ALA A 163 -2.11 -5.95 -7.60
CA ALA A 163 -1.58 -4.67 -7.17
C ALA A 163 -2.01 -3.54 -8.10
N MET A 164 -1.92 -3.75 -9.42
CA MET A 164 -2.34 -2.78 -10.42
C MET A 164 -3.84 -2.50 -10.36
N ARG A 165 -4.67 -3.53 -10.22
CA ARG A 165 -6.13 -3.41 -10.06
C ARG A 165 -6.50 -2.63 -8.80
N LEU A 166 -5.84 -2.92 -7.68
CA LEU A 166 -6.09 -2.21 -6.41
C LEU A 166 -5.72 -0.74 -6.51
N VAL A 167 -4.53 -0.42 -7.00
CA VAL A 167 -4.12 0.98 -7.22
C VAL A 167 -5.09 1.70 -8.16
N ALA A 168 -5.46 1.05 -9.27
CA ALA A 168 -6.34 1.66 -10.28
C ALA A 168 -7.77 1.89 -9.78
N LYS A 169 -8.34 0.95 -9.02
CA LYS A 169 -9.76 0.96 -8.64
C LYS A 169 -10.06 1.65 -7.32
N MET A 170 -9.07 1.83 -6.47
CA MET A 170 -9.28 2.42 -5.15
C MET A 170 -9.91 3.82 -5.20
N PRO A 171 -9.46 4.76 -6.06
CA PRO A 171 -10.12 6.05 -6.20
C PRO A 171 -11.55 5.94 -6.70
N THR A 172 -11.82 5.03 -7.62
CA THR A 172 -13.18 4.78 -8.14
C THR A 172 -14.10 4.31 -7.01
N ILE A 173 -13.66 3.35 -6.21
CA ILE A 173 -14.42 2.83 -5.06
C ILE A 173 -14.65 3.92 -4.02
N ALA A 174 -13.63 4.69 -3.67
CA ALA A 174 -13.74 5.79 -2.71
C ALA A 174 -14.76 6.85 -3.17
N ALA A 175 -14.74 7.20 -4.45
CA ALA A 175 -15.72 8.11 -5.03
C ALA A 175 -17.14 7.52 -5.04
N MET A 176 -17.29 6.23 -5.31
CA MET A 176 -18.57 5.53 -5.23
C MET A 176 -19.15 5.58 -3.82
N VAL A 177 -18.33 5.34 -2.81
CA VAL A 177 -18.73 5.44 -1.38
C VAL A 177 -19.24 6.84 -1.06
N TYR A 178 -18.51 7.87 -1.48
CA TYR A 178 -18.91 9.26 -1.28
C TYR A 178 -20.24 9.58 -1.97
N LYS A 179 -20.39 9.24 -3.25
CA LYS A 179 -21.62 9.45 -4.01
C LYS A 179 -22.82 8.71 -3.40
N TYR A 180 -22.59 7.49 -2.93
CA TYR A 180 -23.62 6.71 -2.23
C TYR A 180 -24.09 7.41 -0.98
N SER A 181 -23.18 7.94 -0.14
CA SER A 181 -23.52 8.66 1.08
C SER A 181 -24.32 9.96 0.81
N LYS A 182 -24.06 10.61 -0.33
CA LYS A 182 -24.76 11.82 -0.76
C LYS A 182 -26.09 11.56 -1.45
N GLY A 183 -26.34 10.34 -1.89
CA GLY A 183 -27.49 10.02 -2.72
C GLY A 183 -27.38 10.57 -4.14
N GLU A 184 -26.16 10.80 -4.60
CA GLU A 184 -25.85 11.25 -5.96
C GLU A 184 -25.51 10.07 -6.87
N PRO A 185 -25.70 10.22 -8.21
CA PRO A 185 -25.28 9.21 -9.16
C PRO A 185 -23.78 8.95 -9.09
N MET A 186 -23.37 7.68 -9.15
CA MET A 186 -21.97 7.31 -9.27
C MET A 186 -21.44 7.70 -10.64
N MET A 187 -20.27 8.35 -10.66
CA MET A 187 -19.60 8.76 -11.88
C MET A 187 -18.63 7.67 -12.35
N TYR A 188 -18.50 7.55 -13.68
CA TYR A 188 -17.50 6.67 -14.29
C TYR A 188 -16.15 7.35 -14.41
N PRO A 189 -15.03 6.60 -14.30
CA PRO A 189 -13.72 7.14 -14.60
C PRO A 189 -13.58 7.52 -16.07
N ARG A 190 -12.69 8.46 -16.37
CA ARG A 190 -12.37 8.93 -17.72
C ARG A 190 -10.88 8.69 -18.01
N ASN A 191 -10.59 8.10 -19.18
CA ASN A 191 -9.23 7.79 -19.58
C ASN A 191 -8.42 9.01 -20.05
N ASP A 192 -9.05 10.15 -20.32
CA ASP A 192 -8.42 11.39 -20.69
C ASP A 192 -7.89 12.22 -19.50
N LEU A 193 -8.27 11.84 -18.27
CA LEU A 193 -7.80 12.49 -17.05
C LEU A 193 -6.64 11.73 -16.40
N ASN A 194 -5.76 12.46 -15.72
CA ASN A 194 -4.74 11.81 -14.90
C ASN A 194 -5.36 11.24 -13.62
N TYR A 195 -4.56 10.53 -12.81
CA TYR A 195 -5.05 9.79 -11.63
C TYR A 195 -5.78 10.69 -10.62
N ALA A 196 -5.18 11.81 -10.24
CA ALA A 196 -5.76 12.74 -9.27
C ALA A 196 -6.96 13.50 -9.85
N GLU A 197 -6.88 13.96 -11.09
CA GLU A 197 -7.99 14.60 -11.80
C GLU A 197 -9.19 13.65 -11.89
N ASN A 198 -8.94 12.39 -12.22
CA ASN A 198 -10.00 11.39 -12.35
C ASN A 198 -10.70 11.13 -11.00
N PHE A 199 -9.95 11.05 -9.92
CA PHE A 199 -10.52 10.94 -8.57
C PHE A 199 -11.42 12.13 -8.25
N LEU A 200 -10.96 13.36 -8.47
CA LEU A 200 -11.74 14.57 -8.22
C LEU A 200 -12.99 14.65 -9.13
N HIS A 201 -12.86 14.24 -10.38
CA HIS A 201 -13.98 14.14 -11.30
C HIS A 201 -15.07 13.19 -10.76
N MET A 202 -14.69 11.99 -10.36
CA MET A 202 -15.65 11.00 -9.83
C MET A 202 -16.28 11.42 -8.51
N MET A 203 -15.54 12.16 -7.68
CA MET A 203 -16.02 12.66 -6.38
C MET A 203 -17.04 13.79 -6.54
N PHE A 204 -16.78 14.76 -7.43
CA PHE A 204 -17.45 16.06 -7.38
C PHE A 204 -18.27 16.43 -8.63
N ASN A 205 -18.08 15.75 -9.74
CA ASN A 205 -18.91 15.96 -10.92
C ASN A 205 -20.21 15.14 -10.85
N THR A 206 -21.20 15.59 -11.62
CA THR A 206 -22.48 14.90 -11.78
C THR A 206 -22.78 14.70 -13.26
N PRO A 207 -23.68 13.75 -13.64
CA PRO A 207 -24.08 13.58 -15.04
C PRO A 207 -24.73 14.81 -15.66
N CYS A 208 -25.33 15.67 -14.82
CA CYS A 208 -26.04 16.87 -15.28
C CYS A 208 -25.09 17.97 -15.76
N GLU A 209 -23.91 18.05 -15.13
CA GLU A 209 -22.91 19.06 -15.41
C GLU A 209 -21.53 18.55 -15.10
N THR A 210 -20.67 18.50 -16.10
CA THR A 210 -19.24 18.16 -15.95
C THR A 210 -18.42 19.44 -15.89
N LYS A 211 -17.92 19.75 -14.71
CA LYS A 211 -17.03 20.90 -14.49
C LYS A 211 -15.58 20.51 -14.73
N PRO A 212 -14.78 21.38 -15.35
CA PRO A 212 -13.35 21.18 -15.45
C PRO A 212 -12.71 21.03 -14.06
N ILE A 213 -11.75 20.15 -13.95
CA ILE A 213 -10.99 19.97 -12.69
C ILE A 213 -9.93 21.08 -12.59
N SER A 214 -9.92 21.77 -11.46
CA SER A 214 -8.88 22.76 -11.18
C SER A 214 -7.48 22.11 -11.17
N PRO A 215 -6.54 22.59 -11.97
CA PRO A 215 -5.17 22.09 -11.97
C PRO A 215 -4.48 22.20 -10.59
N VAL A 216 -4.82 23.23 -9.82
CA VAL A 216 -4.29 23.44 -8.48
C VAL A 216 -4.79 22.35 -7.53
N LEU A 217 -6.08 22.05 -7.57
CA LEU A 217 -6.66 20.99 -6.72
C LEU A 217 -6.16 19.60 -7.14
N ALA A 218 -6.05 19.34 -8.43
CA ALA A 218 -5.51 18.08 -8.94
C ALA A 218 -4.06 17.87 -8.47
N LYS A 219 -3.21 18.90 -8.57
CA LYS A 219 -1.83 18.84 -8.10
C LYS A 219 -1.73 18.67 -6.57
N ALA A 220 -2.58 19.37 -5.82
CA ALA A 220 -2.64 19.23 -4.37
C ALA A 220 -3.06 17.80 -3.97
N MET A 221 -4.06 17.24 -4.62
CA MET A 221 -4.53 15.87 -4.36
C MET A 221 -3.46 14.83 -4.69
N ASP A 222 -2.77 14.99 -5.80
CA ASP A 222 -1.66 14.12 -6.19
C ASP A 222 -0.54 14.12 -5.13
N ARG A 223 -0.17 15.29 -4.63
CA ARG A 223 0.81 15.40 -3.54
C ARG A 223 0.34 14.75 -2.25
N ILE A 224 -0.93 14.90 -1.90
CA ILE A 224 -1.52 14.20 -0.74
C ILE A 224 -1.37 12.69 -0.89
N PHE A 225 -1.64 12.15 -2.07
CA PHE A 225 -1.43 10.73 -2.35
C PHE A 225 0.03 10.31 -2.19
N ILE A 226 0.98 11.09 -2.71
CA ILE A 226 2.42 10.83 -2.55
C ILE A 226 2.81 10.79 -1.08
N LEU A 227 2.37 11.78 -0.29
CA LEU A 227 2.70 11.90 1.13
C LEU A 227 2.11 10.77 1.98
N HIS A 228 1.07 10.08 1.49
CA HIS A 228 0.40 8.98 2.19
C HIS A 228 0.66 7.60 1.54
N ALA A 229 1.60 7.52 0.59
CA ALA A 229 1.79 6.31 -0.19
C ALA A 229 2.25 5.10 0.64
N ASP A 230 3.18 5.32 1.57
CA ASP A 230 3.67 4.27 2.47
C ASP A 230 4.32 4.86 3.72
N HIS A 231 4.20 4.17 4.85
CA HIS A 231 4.77 4.54 6.15
C HIS A 231 5.38 3.31 6.85
N GLU A 232 6.26 2.56 6.20
CA GLU A 232 6.91 1.35 6.73
C GLU A 232 5.91 0.22 7.09
N GLN A 233 6.18 -0.46 8.20
CA GLN A 233 5.34 -1.50 8.80
C GLN A 233 4.20 -0.90 9.63
N ASN A 234 3.40 -0.04 9.02
CA ASN A 234 2.20 0.51 9.62
C ASN A 234 1.12 -0.58 9.81
N ALA A 235 -0.02 -0.22 10.40
CA ALA A 235 -1.10 -1.16 10.66
C ALA A 235 -1.60 -1.87 9.39
N SER A 236 -1.74 -1.14 8.28
CA SER A 236 -2.20 -1.71 7.01
C SER A 236 -1.19 -2.69 6.42
N THR A 237 0.07 -2.30 6.30
CA THR A 237 1.14 -3.17 5.79
C THR A 237 1.31 -4.42 6.64
N SER A 238 1.29 -4.27 7.96
CA SER A 238 1.39 -5.39 8.90
C SER A 238 0.20 -6.35 8.79
N THR A 239 -1.00 -5.82 8.63
CA THR A 239 -2.22 -6.62 8.45
C THR A 239 -2.19 -7.40 7.14
N VAL A 240 -1.86 -6.75 6.03
CA VAL A 240 -1.74 -7.40 4.71
C VAL A 240 -0.68 -8.49 4.74
N ARG A 241 0.46 -8.23 5.36
CA ARG A 241 1.54 -9.22 5.50
C ARG A 241 1.11 -10.42 6.33
N LEU A 242 0.43 -10.20 7.46
CA LEU A 242 -0.05 -11.27 8.33
C LEU A 242 -1.14 -12.10 7.64
N ALA A 243 -2.15 -11.44 7.07
CA ALA A 243 -3.23 -12.12 6.35
C ALA A 243 -2.70 -12.88 5.12
N GLY A 244 -1.78 -12.28 4.36
CA GLY A 244 -1.13 -12.91 3.22
C GLY A 244 -0.32 -14.14 3.59
N SER A 245 0.28 -14.18 4.78
CA SER A 245 1.02 -15.36 5.26
C SER A 245 0.14 -16.59 5.45
N SER A 246 -1.17 -16.42 5.63
CA SER A 246 -2.15 -17.50 5.68
C SER A 246 -2.62 -18.01 4.32
N GLY A 247 -2.20 -17.38 3.23
CA GLY A 247 -2.61 -17.73 1.87
C GLY A 247 -3.91 -17.05 1.41
N ALA A 248 -4.40 -16.04 2.12
CA ALA A 248 -5.56 -15.26 1.69
C ALA A 248 -5.28 -14.51 0.38
N ASN A 249 -6.33 -14.33 -0.46
CA ASN A 249 -6.19 -13.61 -1.72
C ASN A 249 -5.91 -12.11 -1.48
N PRO A 250 -5.33 -11.39 -2.47
CA PRO A 250 -4.92 -10.00 -2.29
C PRO A 250 -6.05 -9.05 -1.87
N PHE A 251 -7.24 -9.22 -2.42
CA PHE A 251 -8.40 -8.36 -2.10
C PHE A 251 -8.95 -8.59 -0.69
N ALA A 252 -8.80 -9.81 -0.17
CA ALA A 252 -9.19 -10.13 1.20
C ALA A 252 -8.14 -9.70 2.24
N CYS A 253 -6.88 -9.46 1.83
CA CYS A 253 -5.82 -8.99 2.71
C CYS A 253 -5.91 -7.49 3.00
N ILE A 254 -6.48 -6.71 2.09
CA ILE A 254 -6.57 -5.26 2.11
C ILE A 254 -7.90 -4.79 2.68
#